data_31bd27634a3a0744af18aab8bb242193
#
_entry.id   31bd27634a3a0744af18aab8bb242193
#
_cell.length_a   1.000
_cell.length_b   1.000
_cell.length_c   1.000
_cell.angle_alpha   90.00
_cell.angle_beta   90.00
_cell.angle_gamma   90.00
#
_symmetry.space_group_name_H-M   'P 1'
#
loop_
_entity.id
_entity.type
_entity.pdbx_description
1 polymer ?
#
loop_
_entity_poly.entity_id
_entity_poly.type
_entity_poly.pdbx_seq_one_letter_code
_entity_poly.pdbx_strand_id
1 'polypeptide(L)' 'EDRVSDRDGIDDTEQKLLLDTILQKLPIEQRETVILRFREELRFQDIARILGCSVSTAKSRCRLGIRRMRKELEAYERK' A
#
# COMPACT_ATOMS: atom_id res chain seq x y z
N GLU A 1 17.14 15.18 -10.83
CA GLU A 1 16.77 14.98 -10.92
C GLU A 1 16.01 14.72 -11.08
N ASP A 2 15.78 14.70 -11.26
CA ASP A 2 15.09 14.52 -11.46
C ASP A 2 14.36 14.00 -11.59
N ARG A 3 14.00 13.60 -11.77
CA ARG A 3 13.33 13.01 -12.03
C ARG A 3 12.23 12.97 -11.94
N VAL A 4 11.99 13.17 -11.49
CA VAL A 4 10.95 13.12 -11.17
C VAL A 4 10.12 13.81 -11.71
N SER A 5 10.33 14.52 -11.69
CA SER A 5 9.63 15.35 -12.10
C SER A 5 8.96 15.21 -13.16
N ASP A 6 9.19 14.72 -13.65
CA ASP A 6 8.68 14.50 -14.75
C ASP A 6 7.46 14.02 -14.70
N ARG A 7 6.89 14.01 -13.83
CA ARG A 7 5.82 13.51 -13.72
C ARG A 7 4.81 14.19 -14.21
N ASP A 8 4.64 14.54 -15.07
CA ASP A 8 3.58 14.85 -15.77
C ASP A 8 2.47 15.33 -15.04
N GLY A 9 2.40 16.19 -14.37
CA GLY A 9 1.28 16.82 -13.87
C GLY A 9 0.82 16.33 -12.53
N ILE A 10 1.17 15.16 -12.19
CA ILE A 10 0.81 14.61 -10.91
C ILE A 10 2.02 14.72 -10.05
N ASP A 11 1.98 15.55 -9.05
CA ASP A 11 3.14 15.69 -8.22
C ASP A 11 3.07 14.69 -7.08
N ASP A 12 4.15 14.61 -6.33
CA ASP A 12 4.28 13.64 -5.26
C ASP A 12 3.23 13.82 -4.18
N THR A 13 2.84 15.06 -3.95
CA THR A 13 1.86 15.35 -2.91
C THR A 13 0.51 14.76 -3.27
N GLU A 14 0.10 14.92 -4.52
CA GLU A 14 -1.18 14.36 -4.95
C GLU A 14 -1.17 12.84 -4.89
N GLN A 15 -0.07 12.23 -5.31
CA GLN A 15 0.04 10.79 -5.26
C GLN A 15 0.00 10.28 -3.83
N LYS A 16 0.66 10.99 -2.93
CA LYS A 16 0.65 10.61 -1.54
C LYS A 16 -0.73 10.68 -0.96
N LEU A 17 -1.45 11.76 -1.24
CA LEU A 17 -2.80 11.92 -0.73
C LEU A 17 -3.72 10.83 -1.25
N LEU A 18 -3.57 10.49 -2.52
CA LEU A 18 -4.39 9.44 -3.11
C LEU A 18 -4.10 8.10 -2.46
N LEU A 19 -2.82 7.78 -2.29
CA LEU A 19 -2.45 6.52 -1.66
C LEU A 19 -2.96 6.46 -0.22
N ASP A 20 -2.81 7.56 0.51
CA ASP A 20 -3.30 7.57 1.88
C ASP A 20 -4.80 7.36 1.94
N THR A 21 -5.52 7.98 1.02
CA THR A 21 -6.96 7.81 0.97
C THR A 21 -7.34 6.37 0.69
N ILE A 22 -6.66 5.74 -0.26
CA ILE A 22 -6.92 4.36 -0.59
C ILE A 22 -6.57 3.43 0.57
N LEU A 23 -5.44 3.68 1.22
CA LEU A 23 -5.03 2.85 2.35
C LEU A 23 -6.04 2.91 3.49
N GLN A 24 -6.67 4.06 3.67
CA GLN A 24 -7.67 4.18 4.72
C GLN A 24 -8.88 3.29 4.48
N LYS A 25 -9.09 2.85 3.26
CA LYS A 25 -10.22 1.99 2.94
C LYS A 25 -9.94 0.53 3.16
N LEU A 26 -8.71 0.18 3.48
CA LEU A 26 -8.36 -1.21 3.75
C LEU A 26 -8.63 -1.55 5.22
N PRO A 27 -8.99 -2.83 5.49
CA PRO A 27 -9.00 -3.28 6.88
C PRO A 27 -7.63 -3.06 7.49
N ILE A 28 -7.61 -2.82 8.79
CA ILE A 28 -6.37 -2.41 9.42
C ILE A 28 -5.24 -3.43 9.27
N GLU A 29 -5.55 -4.71 9.33
CA GLU A 29 -4.51 -5.72 9.18
C GLU A 29 -3.86 -5.68 7.81
N GLN A 30 -4.68 -5.46 6.78
CA GLN A 30 -4.14 -5.37 5.43
C GLN A 30 -3.37 -4.08 5.25
N ARG A 31 -3.90 -2.99 5.77
CA ARG A 31 -3.24 -1.70 5.65
C ARG A 31 -1.86 -1.71 6.29
N GLU A 32 -1.76 -2.23 7.50
CA GLU A 32 -0.49 -2.28 8.21
C GLU A 32 0.52 -3.13 7.46
N THR A 33 0.06 -4.27 6.94
CA THR A 33 0.96 -5.16 6.23
C THR A 33 1.50 -4.51 4.96
N VAL A 34 0.62 -3.84 4.21
CA VAL A 34 1.02 -3.19 2.98
C VAL A 34 2.01 -2.06 3.27
N ILE A 35 1.73 -1.28 4.31
CA ILE A 35 2.62 -0.18 4.67
C ILE A 35 4.01 -0.70 5.05
N LEU A 36 4.05 -1.73 5.88
CA LEU A 36 5.34 -2.28 6.30
C LEU A 36 6.11 -2.86 5.12
N ARG A 37 5.39 -3.48 4.19
CA ARG A 37 6.04 -4.10 3.06
C ARG A 37 6.57 -3.08 2.06
N PHE A 38 5.77 -2.12 1.70
CA PHE A 38 6.11 -1.24 0.59
C PHE A 38 6.65 0.13 0.98
N ARG A 39 6.24 0.63 2.11
CA ARG A 39 6.76 1.92 2.55
C ARG A 39 8.01 1.74 3.39
N GLU A 40 8.00 0.74 4.29
CA GLU A 40 9.16 0.46 5.13
C GLU A 40 10.08 -0.57 4.50
N GLU A 41 9.66 -1.20 3.43
CA GLU A 41 10.48 -2.15 2.67
C GLU A 41 10.97 -3.33 3.50
N LEU A 42 10.13 -3.80 4.41
CA LEU A 42 10.48 -4.92 5.26
C LEU A 42 10.19 -6.25 4.59
N ARG A 43 10.92 -7.27 4.99
CA ARG A 43 10.68 -8.61 4.51
C ARG A 43 9.50 -9.19 5.27
N PHE A 44 8.83 -10.17 4.66
CA PHE A 44 7.66 -10.76 5.30
C PHE A 44 7.99 -11.41 6.64
N GLN A 45 9.21 -11.91 6.80
CA GLN A 45 9.62 -12.46 8.09
C GLN A 45 9.56 -11.39 9.18
N ASP A 46 10.03 -10.21 8.86
CA ASP A 46 10.03 -9.11 9.83
C ASP A 46 8.62 -8.60 10.07
N ILE A 47 7.83 -8.51 9.01
CA ILE A 47 6.44 -8.08 9.14
C ILE A 47 5.67 -9.04 10.05
N ALA A 48 5.86 -10.34 9.81
CA ALA A 48 5.18 -11.34 10.61
C ALA A 48 5.54 -11.20 12.08
N ARG A 49 6.82 -10.93 12.36
CA ARG A 49 7.27 -10.77 13.73
C ARG A 49 6.66 -9.54 14.37
N ILE A 50 6.64 -8.44 13.63
CA ILE A 50 6.09 -7.18 14.15
C ILE A 50 4.61 -7.30 14.42
N LEU A 51 3.87 -7.92 13.50
CA LEU A 51 2.43 -8.01 13.62
C LEU A 51 1.95 -9.23 14.40
N GLY A 52 2.87 -10.09 14.81
CA GLY A 52 2.50 -11.25 15.62
C GLY A 52 1.71 -12.29 14.86
N CYS A 53 2.08 -12.54 13.62
CA CYS A 53 1.39 -13.53 12.81
C CYS A 53 2.42 -14.37 12.07
N SER A 54 1.95 -15.37 11.31
CA SER A 54 2.85 -16.18 10.54
C SER A 54 3.25 -15.47 9.25
N VAL A 55 4.35 -15.93 8.65
CA VAL A 55 4.78 -15.38 7.36
C VAL A 55 3.68 -15.61 6.31
N SER A 56 3.07 -16.78 6.35
CA SER A 56 1.99 -17.08 5.41
C SER A 56 0.84 -16.09 5.55
N THR A 57 0.46 -15.78 6.78
CA THR A 57 -0.60 -14.82 7.05
C THR A 57 -0.19 -13.43 6.56
N ALA A 58 1.06 -13.04 6.81
CA ALA A 58 1.53 -11.73 6.36
C ALA A 58 1.45 -11.63 4.83
N LYS A 59 1.85 -12.69 4.15
CA LYS A 59 1.77 -12.70 2.68
C LYS A 59 0.34 -12.60 2.19
N SER A 60 -0.57 -13.33 2.84
CA SER A 60 -1.98 -13.30 2.47
C SER A 60 -2.58 -11.92 2.68
N ARG A 61 -2.29 -11.32 3.81
CA ARG A 61 -2.78 -9.99 4.09
C ARG A 61 -2.27 -8.97 3.08
N CYS A 62 -1.01 -9.12 2.70
CA CYS A 62 -0.43 -8.22 1.71
C CYS A 62 -1.13 -8.38 0.36
N ARG A 63 -1.34 -9.63 -0.05
CA ARG A 63 -2.00 -9.91 -1.32
C ARG A 63 -3.41 -9.34 -1.35
N LEU A 64 -4.16 -9.57 -0.27
CA LEU A 64 -5.52 -9.05 -0.18
C LEU A 64 -5.53 -7.52 -0.15
N GLY A 65 -4.58 -6.94 0.54
CA GLY A 65 -4.47 -5.49 0.59
C GLY A 65 -4.22 -4.89 -0.77
N ILE A 66 -3.30 -5.49 -1.53
CA ILE A 66 -3.00 -5.01 -2.88
C ILE A 66 -4.23 -5.14 -3.77
N ARG A 67 -4.94 -6.26 -3.66
CA ARG A 67 -6.14 -6.46 -4.45
C ARG A 67 -7.18 -5.40 -4.14
N ARG A 68 -7.36 -5.10 -2.88
CA ARG A 68 -8.33 -4.08 -2.48
C ARG A 68 -7.90 -2.71 -2.96
N MET A 69 -6.60 -2.41 -2.86
CA MET A 69 -6.09 -1.13 -3.34
C MET A 69 -6.35 -0.97 -4.83
N ARG A 70 -6.15 -2.04 -5.59
CA ARG A 70 -6.39 -1.99 -7.02
C ARG A 70 -7.84 -1.68 -7.32
N LYS A 71 -8.74 -2.31 -6.59
CA LYS A 71 -10.16 -2.05 -6.77
C LYS A 71 -10.53 -0.61 -6.46
N GLU A 72 -9.99 -0.10 -5.37
CA GLU A 72 -10.29 1.27 -4.98
C GLU A 72 -9.74 2.25 -5.99
N LEU A 73 -8.56 1.96 -6.52
CA LEU A 73 -7.96 2.83 -7.51
C LEU A 73 -8.79 2.83 -8.79
N GLU A 74 -9.26 1.67 -9.22
CA GLU A 74 -10.10 1.58 -10.40
C GLU A 74 -11.37 2.37 -10.22
N ALA A 75 -11.97 2.27 -9.05
CA ALA A 75 -13.19 3.03 -8.77
C ALA A 75 -12.93 4.53 -8.83
N TYR A 76 -11.77 4.93 -8.31
CA TYR A 76 -11.39 6.34 -8.34
C TYR A 76 -11.23 6.82 -9.78
N GLU A 77 -10.58 6.01 -10.60
CA GLU A 77 -10.31 6.40 -11.98
C GLU A 77 -11.55 6.43 -12.85
N ARG A 78 -12.59 5.71 -12.43
CA ARG A 78 -13.80 5.70 -13.21
C ARG A 78 -14.61 6.93 -13.06
N LYS A 79 -14.33 7.75 -12.10
CA LYS A 79 -15.09 8.98 -11.93
C LYS A 79 -14.64 10.06 -12.91
#